data_de1df1041d483c21727e3764990d9248
#
_entry.id   de1df1041d483c21727e3764990d9248
#
_cell.length_a   1.000
_cell.length_b   1.000
_cell.length_c   1.000
_cell.angle_alpha   90.00
_cell.angle_beta   90.00
_cell.angle_gamma   90.00
#
_symmetry.space_group_name_H-M   'P 1'
#
loop_
_entity.id
_entity.type
_entity.pdbx_description
1 polymer ?
#
loop_
_entity_poly.entity_id
_entity_poly.type
_entity_poly.pdbx_seq_one_letter_code
_entity_poly.pdbx_strand_id
1 'polypeptide(L)'
;SAASDVYKRQGVQAGYPRTDDLNGYQQEGFGPMDRTVTPQGRRASTARGYLDQARARPNLTIRTHALTDRIIFAGKRAVGVEWLEGDSTAPSNATASKEVLLCSGAIASPQILQRSGVGSPELLRQFDIPLVHALPGVGENLQDHLEMYLQYECKEPVSLYPALQWWNQPLSLIHI
;
A
#
# COMPACT_ATOMS: atom_id res chain seq x y z
N SER A 1 5.89 20.90 13.20
CA SER A 1 5.48 22.30 12.98
C SER A 1 4.92 22.88 14.28
N ALA A 2 4.98 24.19 14.47
CA ALA A 2 4.48 24.89 15.68
C ALA A 2 3.00 24.56 15.97
N ALA A 3 2.17 24.42 14.95
CA ALA A 3 0.76 24.04 15.10
C ALA A 3 0.61 22.62 15.71
N SER A 4 1.39 21.65 15.24
CA SER A 4 1.38 20.29 15.79
C SER A 4 1.74 20.26 17.27
N ASP A 5 2.63 21.15 17.74
CA ASP A 5 3.02 21.24 19.15
C ASP A 5 1.95 21.87 20.03
N VAL A 6 1.13 22.76 19.47
CA VAL A 6 -0.02 23.32 20.18
C VAL A 6 -1.05 22.24 20.49
N TYR A 7 -1.45 21.44 19.49
CA TYR A 7 -2.43 20.36 19.69
C TYR A 7 -1.95 19.30 20.68
N LYS A 8 -0.67 18.90 20.59
CA LYS A 8 -0.09 17.95 21.57
C LYS A 8 -0.14 18.50 23.00
N ARG A 9 0.15 19.79 23.20
CA ARG A 9 0.05 20.44 24.51
C ARG A 9 -1.37 20.50 25.02
N GLN A 10 -2.34 20.84 24.15
CA GLN A 10 -3.75 20.86 24.53
C GLN A 10 -4.27 19.49 24.98
N GLY A 11 -3.86 18.41 24.30
CA GLY A 11 -4.18 17.06 24.70
C GLY A 11 -3.65 16.71 26.08
N VAL A 12 -2.40 17.07 26.37
CA VAL A 12 -1.82 16.87 27.71
C VAL A 12 -2.52 17.71 28.77
N GLN A 13 -2.86 18.96 28.47
CA GLN A 13 -3.64 19.82 29.37
C GLN A 13 -5.04 19.27 29.66
N ALA A 14 -5.64 18.54 28.70
CA ALA A 14 -6.92 17.86 28.89
C ALA A 14 -6.80 16.53 29.67
N GLY A 15 -5.61 16.17 30.15
CA GLY A 15 -5.38 14.99 30.97
C GLY A 15 -4.99 13.73 30.21
N TYR A 16 -4.76 13.82 28.89
CA TYR A 16 -4.30 12.66 28.11
C TYR A 16 -2.77 12.51 28.20
N PRO A 17 -2.25 11.29 28.19
CA PRO A 17 -0.81 11.06 28.23
C PRO A 17 -0.12 11.56 26.97
N ARG A 18 1.13 11.97 27.11
CA ARG A 18 2.02 12.18 25.98
C ARG A 18 2.70 10.86 25.62
N THR A 19 2.77 10.56 24.33
CA THR A 19 3.60 9.48 23.78
C THR A 19 4.56 10.03 22.73
N ASP A 20 5.76 9.47 22.68
CA ASP A 20 6.74 9.82 21.66
C ASP A 20 6.63 8.92 20.41
N ASP A 21 5.92 7.78 20.53
CA ASP A 21 5.69 6.83 19.44
C ASP A 21 4.28 6.24 19.55
N LEU A 22 3.38 6.64 18.62
CA LEU A 22 2.02 6.10 18.52
C LEU A 22 1.96 4.65 18.05
N ASN A 23 3.06 4.09 17.54
CA ASN A 23 3.20 2.69 17.15
C ASN A 23 4.00 1.87 18.17
N GLY A 24 4.47 2.50 19.24
CA GLY A 24 5.24 1.88 20.30
C GLY A 24 4.41 1.15 21.35
N TYR A 25 5.02 0.92 22.50
CA TYR A 25 4.38 0.22 23.62
C TYR A 25 3.16 0.97 24.18
N GLN A 26 3.24 2.30 24.30
CA GLN A 26 2.15 3.16 24.73
C GLN A 26 1.52 3.86 23.52
N GLN A 27 0.44 3.32 23.01
CA GLN A 27 -0.25 3.83 21.81
C GLN A 27 -1.30 4.89 22.14
N GLU A 28 -1.87 4.86 23.35
CA GLU A 28 -2.83 5.88 23.80
C GLU A 28 -2.11 7.17 24.18
N GLY A 29 -2.64 8.30 23.68
CA GLY A 29 -2.14 9.61 24.01
C GLY A 29 -1.96 10.54 22.83
N PHE A 30 -1.26 11.65 23.07
CA PHE A 30 -0.92 12.65 22.08
C PHE A 30 0.58 12.59 21.74
N GLY A 31 0.89 12.33 20.50
CA GLY A 31 2.25 12.18 20.01
C GLY A 31 2.45 12.65 18.57
N PRO A 32 3.68 12.60 18.07
CA PRO A 32 3.93 12.78 16.64
C PRO A 32 3.31 11.63 15.85
N MET A 33 2.70 11.94 14.72
CA MET A 33 2.22 10.93 13.78
C MET A 33 3.30 10.70 12.74
N ASP A 34 3.77 9.46 12.65
CA ASP A 34 4.69 9.04 11.61
C ASP A 34 4.05 9.13 10.23
N ARG A 35 4.83 9.58 9.29
CA ARG A 35 4.42 9.66 7.89
C ARG A 35 5.49 9.07 7.00
N THR A 36 5.07 8.35 5.97
CA THR A 36 5.96 7.82 4.94
C THR A 36 6.39 8.94 3.98
N VAL A 37 7.14 9.91 4.52
CA VAL A 37 7.59 11.12 3.83
C VAL A 37 9.08 11.31 4.07
N THR A 38 9.83 11.66 3.03
CA THR A 38 11.25 12.01 3.15
C THR A 38 11.43 13.36 3.85
N PRO A 39 12.63 13.69 4.37
CA PRO A 39 12.92 15.02 4.91
C PRO A 39 12.64 16.18 3.94
N GLN A 40 12.66 15.91 2.63
CA GLN A 40 12.36 16.90 1.58
C GLN A 40 10.86 16.98 1.24
N GLY A 41 9.98 16.40 2.07
CA GLY A 41 8.52 16.44 1.88
C GLY A 41 7.98 15.55 0.76
N ARG A 42 8.76 14.61 0.22
CA ARG A 42 8.32 13.69 -0.83
C ARG A 42 7.87 12.35 -0.24
N ARG A 43 6.86 11.73 -0.85
CA ARG A 43 6.42 10.38 -0.46
C ARG A 43 7.59 9.40 -0.55
N ALA A 44 7.93 8.76 0.57
CA ALA A 44 8.93 7.70 0.66
C ALA A 44 8.29 6.35 0.30
N SER A 45 7.93 6.17 -0.98
CA SER A 45 7.46 4.87 -1.48
C SER A 45 8.58 3.83 -1.43
N THR A 46 8.24 2.54 -1.49
CA THR A 46 9.21 1.44 -1.58
C THR A 46 10.18 1.61 -2.77
N ALA A 47 9.71 2.19 -3.87
CA ALA A 47 10.58 2.51 -4.99
C ALA A 47 11.68 3.51 -4.59
N ARG A 48 11.34 4.61 -3.92
CA ARG A 48 12.33 5.60 -3.46
C ARG A 48 13.16 5.10 -2.28
N GLY A 49 12.53 4.41 -1.32
CA GLY A 49 13.22 3.96 -0.12
C GLY A 49 14.20 2.82 -0.36
N TYR A 50 13.91 1.94 -1.31
CA TYR A 50 14.68 0.71 -1.53
C TYR A 50 15.16 0.55 -2.97
N LEU A 51 14.24 0.64 -3.96
CA LEU A 51 14.55 0.32 -5.34
C LEU A 51 15.55 1.29 -5.97
N ASP A 52 15.41 2.60 -5.72
CA ASP A 52 16.33 3.60 -6.28
C ASP A 52 17.78 3.37 -5.82
N GLN A 53 17.97 2.91 -4.59
CA GLN A 53 19.30 2.56 -4.05
C GLN A 53 19.86 1.27 -4.66
N ALA A 54 19.00 0.35 -5.06
CA ALA A 54 19.39 -0.94 -5.63
C ALA A 54 19.50 -0.92 -7.16
N ARG A 55 18.99 0.12 -7.82
CA ARG A 55 18.83 0.20 -9.28
C ARG A 55 20.11 -0.01 -10.08
N ALA A 56 21.26 0.37 -9.51
CA ALA A 56 22.56 0.20 -10.16
C ALA A 56 23.19 -1.20 -9.94
N ARG A 57 22.52 -2.10 -9.22
CA ARG A 57 23.06 -3.44 -8.98
C ARG A 57 22.99 -4.30 -10.26
N PRO A 58 24.10 -4.94 -10.68
CA PRO A 58 24.12 -5.72 -11.92
C PRO A 58 23.25 -6.99 -11.89
N ASN A 59 22.89 -7.44 -10.72
CA ASN A 59 22.01 -8.60 -10.50
C ASN A 59 20.53 -8.24 -10.35
N LEU A 60 20.14 -6.99 -10.59
CA LEU A 60 18.75 -6.53 -10.54
C LEU A 60 18.26 -6.16 -11.93
N THR A 61 17.24 -6.85 -12.39
CA THR A 61 16.49 -6.49 -13.61
C THR A 61 15.10 -6.00 -13.22
N ILE A 62 14.71 -4.82 -13.70
CA ILE A 62 13.40 -4.22 -13.46
C ILE A 62 12.66 -4.20 -14.78
N ARG A 63 11.47 -4.79 -14.81
CA ARG A 63 10.52 -4.72 -15.93
C ARG A 63 9.31 -3.90 -15.49
N THR A 64 9.04 -2.80 -16.19
CA THR A 64 7.84 -1.98 -16.04
C THR A 64 6.89 -2.21 -17.20
N HIS A 65 5.61 -1.83 -17.05
CA HIS A 65 4.56 -2.09 -18.05
C HIS A 65 4.42 -3.58 -18.39
N ALA A 66 4.74 -4.44 -17.41
CA ALA A 66 4.66 -5.89 -17.47
C ALA A 66 3.46 -6.34 -16.62
N LEU A 67 2.35 -6.68 -17.29
CA LEU A 67 1.16 -7.20 -16.64
C LEU A 67 1.37 -8.70 -16.34
N THR A 68 1.61 -9.04 -15.08
CA THR A 68 1.77 -10.42 -14.66
C THR A 68 0.49 -11.20 -14.92
N ASP A 69 0.58 -12.25 -15.73
CA ASP A 69 -0.54 -13.13 -16.05
C ASP A 69 -0.66 -14.27 -15.06
N ARG A 70 0.41 -15.03 -14.86
CA ARG A 70 0.41 -16.20 -13.96
C ARG A 70 1.81 -16.58 -13.49
N ILE A 71 1.83 -17.37 -12.42
CA ILE A 71 3.00 -18.11 -11.96
C ILE A 71 3.09 -19.43 -12.74
N ILE A 72 4.26 -19.78 -13.19
CA ILE A 72 4.53 -21.07 -13.86
C ILE A 72 4.87 -22.11 -12.81
N PHE A 73 4.17 -23.24 -12.85
CA PHE A 73 4.39 -24.35 -11.92
C PHE A 73 4.94 -25.59 -12.64
N ALA A 74 5.90 -26.27 -12.02
CA ALA A 74 6.30 -27.65 -12.33
C ALA A 74 5.80 -28.55 -11.20
N GLY A 75 4.70 -29.25 -11.42
CA GLY A 75 3.94 -29.90 -10.37
C GLY A 75 3.42 -28.84 -9.37
N LYS A 76 3.87 -28.88 -8.10
CA LYS A 76 3.50 -27.91 -7.06
C LYS A 76 4.60 -26.89 -6.79
N ARG A 77 5.69 -26.89 -7.54
CA ARG A 77 6.80 -25.95 -7.37
C ARG A 77 6.64 -24.77 -8.33
N ALA A 78 6.66 -23.55 -7.80
CA ALA A 78 6.76 -22.34 -8.60
C ALA A 78 8.15 -22.27 -9.25
N VAL A 79 8.21 -22.22 -10.58
CA VAL A 79 9.45 -22.24 -11.37
C VAL A 79 9.63 -21.01 -12.25
N GLY A 80 8.69 -20.08 -12.25
CA GLY A 80 8.78 -18.86 -13.04
C GLY A 80 7.51 -18.03 -13.01
N VAL A 81 7.52 -16.97 -13.81
CA VAL A 81 6.38 -16.09 -14.02
C VAL A 81 6.19 -15.82 -15.51
N GLU A 82 4.94 -15.58 -15.90
CA GLU A 82 4.54 -15.16 -17.24
C GLU A 82 3.84 -13.81 -17.15
N TRP A 83 4.11 -12.93 -18.11
CA TRP A 83 3.52 -11.60 -18.18
C TRP A 83 3.32 -11.14 -19.62
N LEU A 84 2.46 -10.15 -19.81
CA LEU A 84 2.25 -9.42 -21.06
C LEU A 84 2.95 -8.07 -20.99
N GLU A 85 3.66 -7.66 -22.04
CA GLU A 85 4.33 -6.36 -22.12
C GLU A 85 3.50 -5.39 -22.97
N GLY A 86 3.08 -4.27 -22.38
CA GLY A 86 2.28 -3.24 -23.07
C GLY A 86 1.04 -3.82 -23.74
N ASP A 87 0.87 -3.54 -25.02
CA ASP A 87 -0.25 -4.03 -25.84
C ASP A 87 0.04 -5.40 -26.52
N SER A 88 1.13 -6.06 -26.16
CA SER A 88 1.49 -7.36 -26.72
C SER A 88 0.52 -8.44 -26.28
N THR A 89 0.09 -9.26 -27.23
CA THR A 89 -0.68 -10.48 -26.96
C THR A 89 0.20 -11.71 -26.78
N ALA A 90 1.50 -11.61 -27.10
CA ALA A 90 2.45 -12.70 -26.90
C ALA A 90 3.04 -12.61 -25.49
N PRO A 91 2.94 -13.69 -24.68
CA PRO A 91 3.48 -13.67 -23.33
C PRO A 91 5.01 -13.77 -23.34
N SER A 92 5.62 -12.99 -22.43
CA SER A 92 7.01 -13.13 -22.02
C SER A 92 7.09 -13.94 -20.73
N ASN A 93 8.22 -14.57 -20.44
CA ASN A 93 8.42 -15.34 -19.22
C ASN A 93 9.82 -15.19 -18.64
N ALA A 94 9.95 -15.52 -17.35
CA ALA A 94 11.22 -15.66 -16.67
C ALA A 94 11.17 -16.87 -15.75
N THR A 95 12.28 -17.61 -15.71
CA THR A 95 12.44 -18.76 -14.81
C THR A 95 13.04 -18.35 -13.49
N ALA A 96 12.58 -18.95 -12.40
CA ALA A 96 13.08 -18.76 -11.06
C ALA A 96 13.92 -19.95 -10.62
N SER A 97 15.19 -19.72 -10.25
CA SER A 97 16.08 -20.76 -9.75
C SER A 97 15.82 -21.12 -8.28
N LYS A 98 15.33 -20.15 -7.49
CA LYS A 98 15.07 -20.31 -6.06
C LYS A 98 13.59 -20.21 -5.73
N GLU A 99 12.99 -19.03 -5.92
CA GLU A 99 11.62 -18.75 -5.52
C GLU A 99 10.98 -17.64 -6.37
N VAL A 100 9.66 -17.54 -6.30
CA VAL A 100 8.86 -16.47 -6.84
C VAL A 100 8.22 -15.73 -5.68
N LEU A 101 8.46 -14.42 -5.57
CA LEU A 101 7.87 -13.56 -4.55
C LEU A 101 6.66 -12.81 -5.14
N LEU A 102 5.48 -13.09 -4.60
CA LEU A 102 4.23 -12.47 -5.03
C LEU A 102 3.87 -11.30 -4.11
N CYS A 103 4.03 -10.07 -4.59
CA CYS A 103 3.82 -8.83 -3.83
C CYS A 103 2.86 -7.86 -4.55
N SER A 104 1.80 -8.37 -5.17
CA SER A 104 0.87 -7.61 -6.00
C SER A 104 -0.30 -6.99 -5.21
N GLY A 105 -0.23 -7.01 -3.88
CA GLY A 105 -1.27 -6.47 -2.99
C GLY A 105 -2.45 -7.41 -2.76
N ALA A 106 -3.39 -6.95 -1.94
CA ALA A 106 -4.48 -7.79 -1.42
C ALA A 106 -5.48 -8.26 -2.49
N ILE A 107 -5.60 -7.55 -3.59
CA ILE A 107 -6.51 -7.90 -4.70
C ILE A 107 -5.78 -8.68 -5.79
N ALA A 108 -4.65 -8.17 -6.28
CA ALA A 108 -4.01 -8.80 -7.44
C ALA A 108 -3.24 -10.09 -7.09
N SER A 109 -2.71 -10.23 -5.87
CA SER A 109 -2.02 -11.46 -5.48
C SER A 109 -2.93 -12.70 -5.51
N PRO A 110 -4.13 -12.69 -4.89
CA PRO A 110 -5.04 -13.83 -5.03
C PRO A 110 -5.52 -14.05 -6.47
N GLN A 111 -5.71 -13.01 -7.26
CA GLN A 111 -6.06 -13.17 -8.68
C GLN A 111 -4.96 -13.90 -9.46
N ILE A 112 -3.69 -13.54 -9.26
CA ILE A 112 -2.56 -14.20 -9.91
C ILE A 112 -2.48 -15.68 -9.46
N LEU A 113 -2.69 -15.97 -8.17
CA LEU A 113 -2.73 -17.35 -7.68
C LEU A 113 -3.85 -18.17 -8.34
N GLN A 114 -5.06 -17.63 -8.40
CA GLN A 114 -6.21 -18.28 -9.04
C GLN A 114 -5.94 -18.53 -10.54
N ARG A 115 -5.48 -17.52 -11.27
CA ARG A 115 -5.09 -17.66 -12.68
C ARG A 115 -3.96 -18.67 -12.89
N SER A 116 -3.17 -18.94 -11.86
CA SER A 116 -2.09 -19.94 -11.86
C SER A 116 -2.54 -21.35 -11.44
N GLY A 117 -3.84 -21.54 -11.18
CA GLY A 117 -4.39 -22.82 -10.77
C GLY A 117 -4.34 -23.10 -9.27
N VAL A 118 -4.14 -22.07 -8.44
CA VAL A 118 -4.13 -22.17 -6.97
C VAL A 118 -5.34 -21.43 -6.41
N GLY A 119 -6.31 -22.14 -5.87
CA GLY A 119 -7.55 -21.55 -5.35
C GLY A 119 -8.64 -22.59 -5.07
N SER A 120 -9.90 -22.12 -5.01
CA SER A 120 -11.07 -23.01 -4.91
C SER A 120 -11.21 -23.84 -6.19
N PRO A 121 -11.28 -25.19 -6.09
CA PRO A 121 -11.48 -26.04 -7.26
C PRO A 121 -12.76 -25.73 -8.05
N GLU A 122 -13.82 -25.33 -7.36
CA GLU A 122 -15.10 -24.98 -7.97
C GLU A 122 -14.98 -23.72 -8.81
N LEU A 123 -14.32 -22.68 -8.27
CA LEU A 123 -14.07 -21.42 -8.96
C LEU A 123 -13.17 -21.64 -10.19
N LEU A 124 -12.07 -22.35 -10.03
CA LEU A 124 -11.12 -22.60 -11.13
C LEU A 124 -11.78 -23.36 -12.28
N ARG A 125 -12.64 -24.34 -11.98
CA ARG A 125 -13.40 -25.10 -12.98
C ARG A 125 -14.37 -24.22 -13.76
N GLN A 126 -14.99 -23.19 -13.14
CA GLN A 126 -15.89 -22.27 -13.84
C GLN A 126 -15.18 -21.45 -14.93
N PHE A 127 -13.88 -21.28 -14.81
CA PHE A 127 -13.05 -20.51 -15.74
C PHE A 127 -12.11 -21.41 -16.58
N ASP A 128 -12.33 -22.72 -16.58
CA ASP A 128 -11.50 -23.70 -17.30
C ASP A 128 -10.01 -23.60 -16.94
N ILE A 129 -9.69 -23.19 -15.69
CA ILE A 129 -8.32 -23.10 -15.20
C ILE A 129 -7.91 -24.45 -14.59
N PRO A 130 -6.82 -25.07 -15.10
CA PRO A 130 -6.33 -26.35 -14.55
C PRO A 130 -5.92 -26.21 -13.09
N LEU A 131 -6.39 -27.11 -12.24
CA LEU A 131 -6.07 -27.12 -10.82
C LEU A 131 -4.63 -27.58 -10.59
N VAL A 132 -3.81 -26.71 -9.99
CA VAL A 132 -2.46 -27.03 -9.50
C VAL A 132 -2.52 -27.39 -8.02
N HIS A 133 -3.21 -26.59 -7.21
CA HIS A 133 -3.37 -26.83 -5.79
C HIS A 133 -4.69 -26.28 -5.27
N ALA A 134 -5.45 -27.15 -4.58
CA ALA A 134 -6.67 -26.72 -3.90
C ALA A 134 -6.33 -25.89 -2.65
N LEU A 135 -6.69 -24.62 -2.69
CA LEU A 135 -6.49 -23.67 -1.59
C LEU A 135 -7.70 -22.74 -1.53
N PRO A 136 -8.84 -23.19 -0.95
CA PRO A 136 -10.12 -22.48 -1.04
C PRO A 136 -10.12 -21.10 -0.37
N GLY A 137 -9.18 -20.82 0.54
CA GLY A 137 -9.06 -19.50 1.17
C GLY A 137 -8.44 -18.41 0.29
N VAL A 138 -7.95 -18.76 -0.90
CA VAL A 138 -7.38 -17.74 -1.83
C VAL A 138 -8.50 -16.88 -2.41
N GLY A 139 -8.42 -15.58 -2.15
CA GLY A 139 -9.40 -14.59 -2.59
C GLY A 139 -10.58 -14.41 -1.64
N GLU A 140 -10.59 -15.12 -0.51
CA GLU A 140 -11.61 -15.01 0.52
C GLU A 140 -11.15 -14.10 1.67
N ASN A 141 -12.13 -13.69 2.50
CA ASN A 141 -11.91 -12.93 3.74
C ASN A 141 -11.14 -11.61 3.54
N LEU A 142 -11.36 -10.91 2.43
CA LEU A 142 -10.84 -9.55 2.26
C LEU A 142 -11.38 -8.65 3.36
N GLN A 143 -10.48 -7.98 4.07
CA GLN A 143 -10.82 -7.03 5.14
C GLN A 143 -10.18 -5.68 4.81
N ASP A 144 -10.89 -4.61 5.19
CA ASP A 144 -10.39 -3.25 5.11
C ASP A 144 -10.70 -2.53 6.43
N HIS A 145 -10.04 -1.39 6.65
CA HIS A 145 -10.29 -0.56 7.82
C HIS A 145 -11.70 0.02 7.77
N LEU A 146 -12.44 -0.15 8.86
CA LEU A 146 -13.71 0.54 9.06
C LEU A 146 -13.39 1.97 9.52
N GLU A 147 -13.76 2.96 8.72
CA GLU A 147 -13.64 4.37 9.06
C GLU A 147 -15.02 5.02 9.19
N MET A 148 -15.17 5.86 10.19
CA MET A 148 -16.35 6.70 10.36
C MET A 148 -15.94 8.16 10.46
N TYR A 149 -16.45 8.98 9.55
CA TYR A 149 -16.23 10.42 9.56
C TYR A 149 -17.40 11.11 10.24
N LEU A 150 -17.10 11.80 11.36
CA LEU A 150 -18.04 12.66 12.02
C LEU A 150 -17.73 14.10 11.65
N GLN A 151 -18.65 14.76 10.97
CA GLN A 151 -18.53 16.16 10.60
C GLN A 151 -19.51 17.01 11.41
N TYR A 152 -19.01 18.08 11.96
CA TYR A 152 -19.80 19.06 12.68
C TYR A 152 -19.68 20.42 11.98
N GLU A 153 -20.80 21.09 11.84
CA GLU A 153 -20.81 22.48 11.41
C GLU A 153 -20.44 23.39 12.60
N CYS A 154 -19.44 24.24 12.40
CA CYS A 154 -19.05 25.22 13.40
C CYS A 154 -20.08 26.38 13.39
N LYS A 155 -20.62 26.71 14.55
CA LYS A 155 -21.53 27.88 14.71
C LYS A 155 -20.82 29.21 14.44
N GLU A 156 -19.51 29.23 14.65
CA GLU A 156 -18.66 30.40 14.41
C GLU A 156 -17.55 30.05 13.38
N PRO A 157 -17.00 31.04 12.66
CA PRO A 157 -16.01 30.80 11.59
C PRO A 157 -14.62 30.47 12.14
N VAL A 158 -14.51 29.44 12.99
CA VAL A 158 -13.26 28.97 13.63
C VAL A 158 -12.60 27.80 12.85
N SER A 159 -13.21 27.35 11.76
CA SER A 159 -12.65 26.27 10.95
C SER A 159 -11.52 26.76 10.05
N LEU A 160 -10.72 25.84 9.51
CA LEU A 160 -9.70 26.17 8.50
C LEU A 160 -10.29 26.49 7.11
N TYR A 161 -11.60 26.32 6.92
CA TYR A 161 -12.24 26.51 5.63
C TYR A 161 -12.01 27.92 5.03
N PRO A 162 -12.10 29.03 5.78
CA PRO A 162 -11.76 30.35 5.25
C PRO A 162 -10.33 30.47 4.73
N ALA A 163 -9.36 29.76 5.37
CA ALA A 163 -7.96 29.76 4.95
C ALA A 163 -7.72 28.98 3.64
N LEU A 164 -8.62 28.05 3.30
CA LEU A 164 -8.55 27.29 2.05
C LEU A 164 -9.09 28.06 0.83
N GLN A 165 -9.76 29.16 1.04
CA GLN A 165 -10.23 30.02 -0.05
C GLN A 165 -9.03 30.61 -0.79
N TRP A 166 -9.08 30.58 -2.13
CA TRP A 166 -7.94 30.95 -2.99
C TRP A 166 -7.38 32.34 -2.71
N TRP A 167 -8.22 33.29 -2.32
CA TRP A 167 -7.82 34.66 -1.96
C TRP A 167 -7.14 34.78 -0.59
N ASN A 168 -7.30 33.77 0.28
CA ASN A 168 -6.66 33.72 1.59
C ASN A 168 -5.40 32.84 1.60
N GLN A 169 -5.13 32.07 0.53
CA GLN A 169 -3.99 31.15 0.45
C GLN A 169 -2.62 31.84 0.67
N PRO A 170 -2.36 33.05 0.14
CA PRO A 170 -1.09 33.73 0.41
C PRO A 170 -0.85 34.00 1.90
N LEU A 171 -1.91 34.24 2.68
CA LEU A 171 -1.83 34.49 4.12
C LEU A 171 -1.71 33.17 4.91
N SER A 172 -2.31 32.09 4.45
CA SER A 172 -2.24 30.79 5.13
C SER A 172 -0.87 30.12 4.99
N LEU A 173 -0.14 30.36 3.90
CA LEU A 173 1.22 29.82 3.68
C LEU A 173 2.27 30.47 4.61
N ILE A 174 1.99 31.61 5.18
CA ILE A 174 2.90 32.32 6.10
C ILE A 174 2.78 31.76 7.54
N HIS A 175 1.70 31.04 7.86
CA HIS A 175 1.40 30.54 9.21
C HIS A 175 1.47 29.01 9.36
N ILE A 176 1.93 28.27 8.32
CA ILE A 176 2.11 26.82 8.40
C ILE A 176 3.59 26.45 8.57
#